data_f2822efac5680f5f68bbcf852d46dd73
#
_entry.id   f2822efac5680f5f68bbcf852d46dd73
#
_cell.length_a   1.000
_cell.length_b   1.000
_cell.length_c   1.000
_cell.angle_alpha   90.00
_cell.angle_beta   90.00
_cell.angle_gamma   90.00
#
_symmetry.space_group_name_H-M   'P 1'
#
loop_
_entity.id
_entity.type
_entity.pdbx_description
1 polymer ?
#
loop_
_entity_poly.entity_id
_entity_poly.type
_entity_poly.pdbx_seq_one_letter_code
_entity_poly.pdbx_strand_id
1 'polypeptide(L)'
;MCNCEIKFKAFLDLAMAAGADNLATGHYARLDKAADGRVTLLRAKDLNKDQTYFLAGLTQAQLKNAMFPVGDMLKPELRRIAEEAQLPNAKKKDSTGICFIGERNFKKFLMEYLPAQPGDTVTLDGRIVGRHDGLMYYTLGQRRGLGIGGRSDGTGESWFVIGKDMKRNLLIVQQGEHEELFSLALEAGHMHFIAGEPPAPEFDCTAKFRYRQSDVPVHVSIHGEGCRVTFMQPERAVTPGQWVVLYDGEVCLGGGPIDSTTPMKEIVLKNI
;
A
#
# COMPACT_ATOMS: atom_id res chain seq x y z
N MET A 1 -5.81 -3.31 8.25
CA MET A 1 -6.67 -4.29 8.97
C MET A 1 -5.86 -5.19 9.92
N CYS A 2 -4.89 -6.04 9.50
CA CYS A 2 -4.18 -6.93 10.44
C CYS A 2 -3.49 -6.20 11.61
N ASN A 3 -2.77 -5.12 11.36
CA ASN A 3 -2.13 -4.36 12.44
C ASN A 3 -3.18 -3.68 13.33
N CYS A 4 -4.13 -2.93 12.75
CA CYS A 4 -5.09 -2.14 13.53
C CYS A 4 -6.08 -3.01 14.31
N GLU A 5 -6.59 -4.10 13.72
CA GLU A 5 -7.69 -4.86 14.34
C GLU A 5 -7.22 -6.12 15.09
N ILE A 6 -6.11 -6.73 14.67
CA ILE A 6 -5.66 -7.98 15.28
C ILE A 6 -4.48 -7.72 16.21
N LYS A 7 -3.33 -7.22 15.71
CA LYS A 7 -2.13 -7.10 16.53
C LYS A 7 -2.24 -6.03 17.61
N PHE A 8 -2.62 -4.80 17.21
CA PHE A 8 -2.66 -3.66 18.13
C PHE A 8 -4.08 -3.36 18.66
N LYS A 9 -5.02 -4.30 18.53
CA LYS A 9 -6.32 -4.28 19.21
C LYS A 9 -6.53 -5.59 19.93
N ALA A 10 -7.10 -6.61 19.30
CA ALA A 10 -7.45 -7.85 19.99
C ALA A 10 -6.28 -8.52 20.72
N PHE A 11 -5.09 -8.57 20.13
CA PHE A 11 -3.92 -9.15 20.77
C PHE A 11 -3.31 -8.23 21.84
N LEU A 12 -3.30 -6.90 21.59
CA LEU A 12 -2.90 -5.93 22.60
C LEU A 12 -3.80 -6.01 23.83
N ASP A 13 -5.13 -6.01 23.65
CA ASP A 13 -6.10 -6.09 24.75
C ASP A 13 -5.90 -7.37 25.58
N LEU A 14 -5.68 -8.51 24.90
CA LEU A 14 -5.37 -9.78 25.56
C LEU A 14 -4.06 -9.71 26.37
N ALA A 15 -3.01 -9.11 25.82
CA ALA A 15 -1.71 -8.96 26.48
C ALA A 15 -1.83 -8.07 27.73
N MET A 16 -2.55 -6.95 27.62
CA MET A 16 -2.78 -6.04 28.75
C MET A 16 -3.61 -6.71 29.85
N ALA A 17 -4.65 -7.48 29.47
CA ALA A 17 -5.45 -8.25 30.40
C ALA A 17 -4.63 -9.37 31.12
N ALA A 18 -3.59 -9.85 30.49
CA ALA A 18 -2.63 -10.80 31.06
C ALA A 18 -1.54 -10.14 31.92
N GLY A 19 -1.58 -8.81 32.12
CA GLY A 19 -0.65 -8.06 32.95
C GLY A 19 0.60 -7.53 32.24
N ALA A 20 0.60 -7.49 30.90
CA ALA A 20 1.68 -6.84 30.16
C ALA A 20 1.57 -5.31 30.21
N ASP A 21 2.69 -4.61 30.27
CA ASP A 21 2.74 -3.15 30.19
C ASP A 21 2.78 -2.64 28.74
N ASN A 22 3.40 -3.38 27.85
CA ASN A 22 3.60 -3.00 26.45
C ASN A 22 3.57 -4.22 25.53
N LEU A 23 3.23 -3.99 24.27
CA LEU A 23 3.33 -4.96 23.19
C LEU A 23 4.54 -4.63 22.30
N ALA A 24 5.60 -5.42 22.39
CA ALA A 24 6.77 -5.30 21.53
C ALA A 24 6.57 -6.08 20.22
N THR A 25 6.86 -5.46 19.09
CA THR A 25 6.80 -6.11 17.78
C THR A 25 8.04 -5.82 16.94
N GLY A 26 8.35 -6.73 16.00
CA GLY A 26 9.49 -6.58 15.08
C GLY A 26 9.24 -5.66 13.89
N HIS A 27 8.30 -4.71 13.98
CA HIS A 27 8.11 -3.72 12.92
C HIS A 27 9.28 -2.73 12.90
N TYR A 28 9.72 -2.42 11.70
CA TYR A 28 10.67 -1.34 11.44
C TYR A 28 9.91 0.00 11.45
N ALA A 29 9.80 0.60 12.61
CA ALA A 29 9.23 1.92 12.87
C ALA A 29 9.82 2.45 14.17
N ARG A 30 9.73 3.74 14.43
CA ARG A 30 10.15 4.37 15.69
C ARG A 30 8.97 5.10 16.32
N LEU A 31 9.02 5.26 17.62
CA LEU A 31 8.06 6.05 18.38
C LEU A 31 8.80 7.13 19.16
N ASP A 32 8.29 8.35 19.07
CA ASP A 32 8.65 9.42 19.99
C ASP A 32 7.47 9.67 20.92
N LYS A 33 7.73 9.64 22.24
CA LYS A 33 6.70 9.81 23.28
C LYS A 33 6.94 11.16 23.97
N ALA A 34 6.10 12.13 23.66
CA ALA A 34 6.16 13.44 24.27
C ALA A 34 5.78 13.40 25.77
N ALA A 35 6.19 14.42 26.54
CA ALA A 35 5.91 14.52 27.96
C ALA A 35 4.40 14.61 28.30
N ASP A 36 3.58 15.11 27.38
CA ASP A 36 2.11 15.16 27.49
C ASP A 36 1.44 13.80 27.17
N GLY A 37 2.23 12.77 26.88
CA GLY A 37 1.77 11.43 26.57
C GLY A 37 1.32 11.23 25.11
N ARG A 38 1.46 12.22 24.23
CA ARG A 38 1.27 12.04 22.79
C ARG A 38 2.39 11.18 22.21
N VAL A 39 2.04 10.34 21.26
CA VAL A 39 2.98 9.45 20.59
C VAL A 39 3.02 9.80 19.13
N THR A 40 4.23 10.05 18.62
CA THR A 40 4.51 10.28 17.20
C THR A 40 5.07 9.00 16.60
N LEU A 41 4.50 8.56 15.48
CA LEU A 41 5.02 7.43 14.70
C LEU A 41 6.05 7.96 13.70
N LEU A 42 7.29 7.48 13.83
CA LEU A 42 8.40 7.91 13.01
C LEU A 42 8.86 6.78 12.09
N ARG A 43 9.35 7.14 10.92
CA ARG A 43 10.02 6.20 10.00
C ARG A 43 11.14 5.46 10.71
N ALA A 44 11.38 4.22 10.31
CA ALA A 44 12.54 3.46 10.75
C ALA A 44 13.84 4.10 10.29
N LYS A 45 14.94 3.85 11.02
CA LYS A 45 16.30 4.21 10.60
C LYS A 45 16.68 3.56 9.27
N ASP A 46 16.29 2.30 9.05
CA ASP A 46 16.42 1.62 7.76
C ASP A 46 15.21 1.93 6.87
N LEU A 47 15.32 2.98 6.06
CA LEU A 47 14.25 3.41 5.14
C LEU A 47 13.85 2.33 4.12
N ASN A 48 14.76 1.40 3.78
CA ASN A 48 14.45 0.27 2.88
C ASN A 48 13.54 -0.77 3.55
N LYS A 49 13.47 -0.74 4.88
CA LYS A 49 12.65 -1.66 5.70
C LYS A 49 11.52 -0.96 6.42
N ASP A 50 11.43 0.37 6.31
CA ASP A 50 10.38 1.15 6.98
C ASP A 50 8.99 0.55 6.76
N GLN A 51 8.27 0.36 7.86
CA GLN A 51 6.95 -0.27 7.87
C GLN A 51 5.85 0.65 8.39
N THR A 52 6.12 1.94 8.54
CA THR A 52 5.13 2.94 8.98
C THR A 52 3.92 2.97 8.05
N TYR A 53 4.09 2.68 6.76
CA TYR A 53 2.99 2.52 5.81
C TYR A 53 1.89 1.55 6.30
N PHE A 54 2.27 0.46 6.95
CA PHE A 54 1.33 -0.53 7.49
C PHE A 54 0.81 -0.19 8.88
N LEU A 55 1.38 0.82 9.52
CA LEU A 55 1.06 1.27 10.88
C LEU A 55 0.29 2.60 10.88
N ALA A 56 0.13 3.25 9.74
CA ALA A 56 -0.49 4.56 9.57
C ALA A 56 -1.93 4.66 10.08
N GLY A 57 -2.63 3.53 10.23
CA GLY A 57 -3.98 3.48 10.80
C GLY A 57 -4.03 3.21 12.30
N LEU A 58 -2.90 3.22 13.01
CA LEU A 58 -2.89 3.03 14.46
C LEU A 58 -3.28 4.30 15.20
N THR A 59 -4.08 4.14 16.26
CA THR A 59 -4.53 5.23 17.12
C THR A 59 -3.51 5.55 18.20
N GLN A 60 -3.64 6.73 18.84
CA GLN A 60 -2.84 7.12 20.02
C GLN A 60 -2.93 6.07 21.14
N ALA A 61 -4.12 5.53 21.40
CA ALA A 61 -4.32 4.52 22.43
C ALA A 61 -3.52 3.24 22.16
N GLN A 62 -3.44 2.81 20.89
CA GLN A 62 -2.67 1.65 20.46
C GLN A 62 -1.16 1.89 20.51
N LEU A 63 -0.71 3.08 20.07
CA LEU A 63 0.70 3.43 20.03
C LEU A 63 1.30 3.65 21.43
N LYS A 64 0.52 4.13 22.42
CA LYS A 64 0.99 4.31 23.79
C LYS A 64 1.59 3.04 24.40
N ASN A 65 0.98 1.89 24.10
CA ASN A 65 1.39 0.57 24.61
C ASN A 65 2.19 -0.24 23.59
N ALA A 66 2.58 0.37 22.45
CA ALA A 66 3.41 -0.28 21.44
C ALA A 66 4.90 -0.01 21.69
N MET A 67 5.73 -1.00 21.29
CA MET A 67 7.18 -0.88 21.20
C MET A 67 7.69 -1.46 19.89
N PHE A 68 8.65 -0.79 19.29
CA PHE A 68 9.33 -1.21 18.05
C PHE A 68 10.86 -1.30 18.27
N PRO A 69 11.35 -2.33 18.98
CA PRO A 69 12.75 -2.39 19.43
C PRO A 69 13.78 -2.39 18.31
N VAL A 70 13.36 -2.73 17.08
CA VAL A 70 14.24 -2.81 15.89
C VAL A 70 14.21 -1.54 15.03
N GLY A 71 13.44 -0.54 15.42
CA GLY A 71 13.22 0.67 14.63
C GLY A 71 14.47 1.51 14.38
N ASP A 72 15.39 1.54 15.36
CA ASP A 72 16.65 2.29 15.29
C ASP A 72 17.81 1.47 14.72
N MET A 73 17.56 0.27 14.20
CA MET A 73 18.58 -0.63 13.67
C MET A 73 18.51 -0.76 12.15
N LEU A 74 19.68 -0.85 11.50
CA LEU A 74 19.76 -1.30 10.12
C LEU A 74 19.55 -2.83 10.06
N LYS A 75 18.90 -3.34 9.02
CA LYS A 75 18.65 -4.77 8.86
C LYS A 75 19.89 -5.66 8.91
N PRO A 76 21.03 -5.28 8.29
CA PRO A 76 22.28 -6.05 8.42
C PRO A 76 22.78 -6.14 9.86
N GLU A 77 22.68 -5.05 10.62
CA GLU A 77 23.07 -5.01 12.03
C GLU A 77 22.21 -5.96 12.88
N LEU A 78 20.88 -5.89 12.69
CA LEU A 78 19.95 -6.81 13.37
C LEU A 78 20.27 -8.28 13.06
N ARG A 79 20.61 -8.61 11.81
CA ARG A 79 20.99 -9.97 11.42
C ARG A 79 22.27 -10.43 12.10
N ARG A 80 23.29 -9.55 12.18
CA ARG A 80 24.54 -9.84 12.89
C ARG A 80 24.26 -10.17 14.36
N ILE A 81 23.47 -9.35 15.06
CA ILE A 81 23.06 -9.59 16.44
C ILE A 81 22.33 -10.93 16.60
N ALA A 82 21.39 -11.23 15.68
CA ALA A 82 20.67 -12.49 15.71
C ALA A 82 21.57 -13.72 15.48
N GLU A 83 22.58 -13.61 14.62
CA GLU A 83 23.59 -14.67 14.39
C GLU A 83 24.49 -14.85 15.61
N GLU A 84 25.00 -13.76 16.19
CA GLU A 84 25.81 -13.79 17.42
C GLU A 84 25.06 -14.40 18.62
N ALA A 85 23.75 -14.07 18.73
CA ALA A 85 22.86 -14.66 19.72
C ALA A 85 22.39 -16.08 19.38
N GLN A 86 22.84 -16.65 18.25
CA GLN A 86 22.49 -18.01 17.79
C GLN A 86 20.97 -18.24 17.66
N LEU A 87 20.21 -17.20 17.29
CA LEU A 87 18.76 -17.32 17.14
C LEU A 87 18.39 -18.24 15.96
N PRO A 88 17.44 -19.17 16.12
CA PRO A 88 17.07 -20.14 15.07
C PRO A 88 16.60 -19.49 13.76
N ASN A 89 16.10 -18.26 13.83
CA ASN A 89 15.57 -17.50 12.70
C ASN A 89 16.54 -16.46 12.13
N ALA A 90 17.80 -16.41 12.59
CA ALA A 90 18.79 -15.42 12.14
C ALA A 90 18.96 -15.39 10.62
N LYS A 91 18.94 -16.56 9.95
CA LYS A 91 19.09 -16.72 8.49
C LYS A 91 17.75 -16.77 7.74
N LYS A 92 16.62 -16.60 8.44
CA LYS A 92 15.30 -16.62 7.78
C LYS A 92 15.18 -15.48 6.76
N LYS A 93 14.70 -15.81 5.56
CA LYS A 93 14.40 -14.82 4.52
C LYS A 93 13.30 -13.87 4.98
N ASP A 94 13.33 -12.64 4.47
CA ASP A 94 12.27 -11.67 4.73
C ASP A 94 10.93 -12.21 4.23
N SER A 95 9.88 -12.04 5.03
CA SER A 95 8.53 -12.43 4.63
C SER A 95 8.06 -11.55 3.47
N THR A 96 7.67 -12.18 2.38
CA THR A 96 7.17 -11.49 1.17
C THR A 96 5.65 -11.56 1.02
N GLY A 97 4.96 -12.22 1.94
CA GLY A 97 3.51 -12.44 1.94
C GLY A 97 2.81 -11.93 3.20
N ILE A 98 1.50 -12.15 3.25
CA ILE A 98 0.68 -11.84 4.42
C ILE A 98 1.05 -12.82 5.54
N CYS A 99 1.41 -12.30 6.73
CA CYS A 99 2.06 -13.03 7.81
C CYS A 99 1.34 -14.33 8.24
N PHE A 100 0.01 -14.40 8.19
CA PHE A 100 -0.78 -15.55 8.63
C PHE A 100 -1.27 -16.45 7.49
N ILE A 101 -1.04 -16.05 6.23
CA ILE A 101 -1.36 -16.89 5.06
C ILE A 101 -0.14 -17.76 4.68
N GLY A 102 1.07 -17.31 5.04
CA GLY A 102 2.33 -17.98 4.70
C GLY A 102 2.72 -17.81 3.22
N GLU A 103 3.71 -18.57 2.78
CA GLU A 103 4.18 -18.57 1.39
C GLU A 103 3.22 -19.38 0.50
N ARG A 104 2.14 -18.76 0.04
CA ARG A 104 1.21 -19.34 -0.94
C ARG A 104 1.20 -18.53 -2.21
N ASN A 105 0.87 -19.17 -3.32
CA ASN A 105 0.54 -18.45 -4.54
C ASN A 105 -0.74 -17.63 -4.28
N PHE A 106 -0.60 -16.31 -4.20
CA PHE A 106 -1.67 -15.39 -3.82
C PHE A 106 -2.91 -15.52 -4.71
N LYS A 107 -2.71 -15.72 -6.03
CA LYS A 107 -3.81 -15.92 -6.97
C LYS A 107 -4.60 -17.20 -6.65
N LYS A 108 -3.90 -18.33 -6.41
CA LYS A 108 -4.54 -19.61 -6.05
C LYS A 108 -5.31 -19.49 -4.74
N PHE A 109 -4.72 -18.80 -3.74
CA PHE A 109 -5.37 -18.54 -2.48
C PHE A 109 -6.66 -17.70 -2.65
N LEU A 110 -6.62 -16.62 -3.44
CA LEU A 110 -7.82 -15.81 -3.69
C LEU A 110 -8.91 -16.58 -4.42
N MET A 111 -8.56 -17.49 -5.32
CA MET A 111 -9.53 -18.31 -6.07
C MET A 111 -10.38 -19.21 -5.16
N GLU A 112 -9.90 -19.57 -3.98
CA GLU A 112 -10.65 -20.36 -2.99
C GLU A 112 -11.82 -19.55 -2.38
N TYR A 113 -11.71 -18.22 -2.31
CA TYR A 113 -12.68 -17.33 -1.66
C TYR A 113 -13.46 -16.45 -2.63
N LEU A 114 -12.88 -16.15 -3.76
CA LEU A 114 -13.45 -15.26 -4.77
C LEU A 114 -13.55 -16.03 -6.11
N PRO A 115 -14.75 -16.46 -6.49
CA PRO A 115 -14.94 -17.19 -7.74
C PRO A 115 -14.49 -16.34 -8.92
N ALA A 116 -13.63 -16.93 -9.73
CA ALA A 116 -13.10 -16.29 -10.93
C ALA A 116 -14.22 -16.10 -11.97
N GLN A 117 -14.24 -14.93 -12.57
CA GLN A 117 -15.05 -14.65 -13.76
C GLN A 117 -14.09 -14.31 -14.90
N PRO A 118 -13.70 -15.30 -15.72
CA PRO A 118 -12.84 -15.06 -16.88
C PRO A 118 -13.49 -14.13 -17.89
N GLY A 119 -12.67 -13.31 -18.55
CA GLY A 119 -13.13 -12.37 -19.56
C GLY A 119 -12.03 -12.06 -20.57
N ASP A 120 -12.30 -11.12 -21.46
CA ASP A 120 -11.35 -10.75 -22.49
C ASP A 120 -10.40 -9.65 -22.00
N THR A 121 -9.15 -9.76 -22.46
CA THR A 121 -8.12 -8.73 -22.30
C THR A 121 -8.02 -7.96 -23.60
N VAL A 122 -8.27 -6.66 -23.55
CA VAL A 122 -8.42 -5.79 -24.73
C VAL A 122 -7.49 -4.59 -24.69
N THR A 123 -7.16 -4.07 -25.85
CA THR A 123 -6.47 -2.77 -26.02
C THR A 123 -7.48 -1.62 -26.11
N LEU A 124 -7.01 -0.36 -26.09
CA LEU A 124 -7.87 0.84 -26.19
C LEU A 124 -8.64 0.90 -27.53
N ASP A 125 -8.09 0.32 -28.59
CA ASP A 125 -8.74 0.23 -29.91
C ASP A 125 -9.74 -0.94 -30.01
N GLY A 126 -9.97 -1.67 -28.91
CA GLY A 126 -10.95 -2.76 -28.83
C GLY A 126 -10.43 -4.12 -29.30
N ARG A 127 -9.17 -4.25 -29.66
CA ARG A 127 -8.59 -5.52 -30.11
C ARG A 127 -8.41 -6.48 -28.93
N ILE A 128 -8.92 -7.69 -29.06
CA ILE A 128 -8.70 -8.77 -28.08
C ILE A 128 -7.26 -9.28 -28.22
N VAL A 129 -6.49 -9.19 -27.14
CA VAL A 129 -5.09 -9.62 -27.07
C VAL A 129 -4.86 -10.82 -26.16
N GLY A 130 -5.86 -11.24 -25.40
CA GLY A 130 -5.78 -12.38 -24.51
C GLY A 130 -7.06 -12.57 -23.71
N ARG A 131 -6.98 -13.43 -22.69
CA ARG A 131 -8.04 -13.64 -21.70
C ARG A 131 -7.48 -13.53 -20.31
N HIS A 132 -8.26 -12.97 -19.40
CA HIS A 132 -7.95 -12.93 -17.98
C HIS A 132 -8.79 -13.92 -17.16
N ASP A 133 -8.29 -14.34 -16.01
CA ASP A 133 -8.98 -15.31 -15.14
C ASP A 133 -9.98 -14.66 -14.18
N GLY A 134 -10.05 -13.34 -14.15
CA GLY A 134 -10.91 -12.53 -13.28
C GLY A 134 -10.27 -11.18 -12.96
N LEU A 135 -11.00 -10.07 -13.11
CA LEU A 135 -10.48 -8.70 -12.96
C LEU A 135 -9.86 -8.43 -11.58
N MET A 136 -10.32 -9.16 -10.55
CA MET A 136 -9.84 -9.02 -9.18
C MET A 136 -8.36 -9.43 -8.99
N TYR A 137 -7.83 -10.26 -9.88
CA TYR A 137 -6.43 -10.72 -9.78
C TYR A 137 -5.42 -9.78 -10.42
N TYR A 138 -5.87 -8.69 -11.02
CA TYR A 138 -5.02 -7.73 -11.71
C TYR A 138 -5.07 -6.37 -11.04
N THR A 139 -3.94 -5.66 -11.10
CA THR A 139 -3.78 -4.32 -10.51
C THR A 139 -3.34 -3.34 -11.59
N LEU A 140 -3.74 -2.07 -11.50
CA LEU A 140 -3.26 -1.03 -12.41
C LEU A 140 -1.73 -0.98 -12.42
N GLY A 141 -1.15 -0.85 -13.59
CA GLY A 141 0.30 -0.86 -13.80
C GLY A 141 0.95 -2.25 -13.74
N GLN A 142 0.19 -3.33 -13.54
CA GLN A 142 0.73 -4.68 -13.54
C GLN A 142 1.28 -5.03 -14.92
N ARG A 143 2.52 -5.58 -14.93
CA ARG A 143 3.23 -6.03 -16.13
C ARG A 143 3.27 -7.56 -16.24
N ARG A 144 3.50 -8.25 -15.11
CA ARG A 144 3.74 -9.69 -15.09
C ARG A 144 2.44 -10.48 -14.95
N GLY A 145 2.41 -11.68 -15.53
CA GLY A 145 1.28 -12.60 -15.38
C GLY A 145 0.04 -12.24 -16.19
N LEU A 146 0.18 -11.44 -17.25
CA LEU A 146 -0.93 -11.06 -18.13
C LEU A 146 -1.26 -12.15 -19.16
N GLY A 147 -0.35 -13.12 -19.40
CA GLY A 147 -0.55 -14.15 -20.40
C GLY A 147 -0.51 -13.63 -21.85
N ILE A 148 -0.09 -12.39 -22.04
CA ILE A 148 0.06 -11.74 -23.36
C ILE A 148 1.54 -11.75 -23.70
N GLY A 149 1.99 -12.71 -24.48
CA GLY A 149 3.41 -12.83 -24.84
C GLY A 149 3.59 -13.29 -26.28
N GLY A 150 4.77 -12.97 -26.87
CA GLY A 150 5.20 -13.52 -28.15
C GLY A 150 4.41 -13.05 -29.36
N ARG A 151 3.70 -11.93 -29.30
CA ARG A 151 2.97 -11.38 -30.44
C ARG A 151 3.90 -10.58 -31.35
N SER A 152 3.88 -10.88 -32.65
CA SER A 152 4.65 -10.17 -33.68
C SER A 152 4.03 -8.84 -34.14
N ASP A 153 2.79 -8.54 -33.66
CA ASP A 153 1.97 -7.40 -34.09
C ASP A 153 2.04 -6.21 -33.14
N GLY A 154 3.02 -6.18 -32.22
CA GLY A 154 3.19 -5.13 -31.22
C GLY A 154 4.46 -4.30 -31.42
N THR A 155 4.60 -3.23 -30.62
CA THR A 155 5.79 -2.35 -30.61
C THR A 155 7.03 -3.01 -30.00
N GLY A 156 6.92 -4.22 -29.45
CA GLY A 156 7.98 -4.89 -28.69
C GLY A 156 8.08 -4.43 -27.24
N GLU A 157 7.33 -3.39 -26.86
CA GLU A 157 7.29 -2.88 -25.49
C GLU A 157 6.48 -3.80 -24.56
N SER A 158 6.68 -3.60 -23.26
CA SER A 158 5.96 -4.37 -22.24
C SER A 158 4.48 -4.00 -22.18
N TRP A 159 3.63 -4.99 -21.93
CA TRP A 159 2.21 -4.78 -21.66
C TRP A 159 1.98 -4.35 -20.22
N PHE A 160 1.07 -3.39 -20.03
CA PHE A 160 0.63 -2.93 -18.72
C PHE A 160 -0.89 -2.91 -18.65
N VAL A 161 -1.42 -3.24 -17.46
CA VAL A 161 -2.84 -3.02 -17.15
C VAL A 161 -3.04 -1.53 -16.95
N ILE A 162 -3.88 -0.92 -17.78
CA ILE A 162 -4.23 0.50 -17.70
C ILE A 162 -5.63 0.72 -17.14
N GLY A 163 -6.51 -0.29 -17.16
CA GLY A 163 -7.86 -0.16 -16.64
C GLY A 163 -8.62 -1.48 -16.53
N LYS A 164 -9.83 -1.37 -16.01
CA LYS A 164 -10.80 -2.47 -15.90
C LYS A 164 -12.19 -1.95 -16.20
N ASP A 165 -12.90 -2.59 -17.10
CA ASP A 165 -14.34 -2.38 -17.29
C ASP A 165 -15.10 -3.47 -16.53
N MET A 166 -15.60 -3.11 -15.36
CA MET A 166 -16.31 -4.05 -14.48
C MET A 166 -17.66 -4.48 -15.06
N LYS A 167 -18.31 -3.63 -15.89
CA LYS A 167 -19.63 -3.91 -16.47
C LYS A 167 -19.55 -4.93 -17.62
N ARG A 168 -18.53 -4.79 -18.45
CA ARG A 168 -18.29 -5.68 -19.60
C ARG A 168 -17.30 -6.81 -19.30
N ASN A 169 -16.75 -6.86 -18.08
CA ASN A 169 -15.75 -7.81 -17.63
C ASN A 169 -14.50 -7.82 -18.54
N LEU A 170 -13.96 -6.62 -18.83
CA LEU A 170 -12.79 -6.46 -19.70
C LEU A 170 -11.59 -5.96 -18.90
N LEU A 171 -10.44 -6.61 -19.12
CA LEU A 171 -9.14 -6.13 -18.66
C LEU A 171 -8.52 -5.28 -19.78
N ILE A 172 -8.28 -3.99 -19.50
CA ILE A 172 -7.75 -3.05 -20.48
C ILE A 172 -6.25 -2.96 -20.32
N VAL A 173 -5.53 -3.24 -21.40
CA VAL A 173 -4.06 -3.27 -21.43
C VAL A 173 -3.51 -2.45 -22.59
N GLN A 174 -2.27 -1.98 -22.43
CA GLN A 174 -1.55 -1.27 -23.47
C GLN A 174 -0.05 -1.56 -23.41
N GLN A 175 0.64 -1.47 -24.55
CA GLN A 175 2.09 -1.56 -24.62
C GLN A 175 2.73 -0.21 -24.34
N GLY A 176 3.86 -0.22 -23.59
CA GLY A 176 4.55 1.02 -23.24
C GLY A 176 3.86 1.82 -22.12
N GLU A 177 4.32 3.03 -21.91
CA GLU A 177 3.71 3.97 -20.97
C GLU A 177 2.66 4.83 -21.67
N HIS A 178 1.49 4.94 -21.04
CA HIS A 178 0.36 5.69 -21.56
C HIS A 178 -0.20 6.64 -20.50
N GLU A 179 -0.71 7.80 -20.96
CA GLU A 179 -1.28 8.84 -20.09
C GLU A 179 -2.45 8.33 -19.24
N GLU A 180 -3.20 7.34 -19.74
CA GLU A 180 -4.30 6.69 -19.03
C GLU A 180 -3.86 5.95 -17.76
N LEU A 181 -2.55 5.68 -17.62
CA LEU A 181 -1.98 5.06 -16.43
C LEU A 181 -1.65 6.08 -15.33
N PHE A 182 -1.70 7.36 -15.64
CA PHE A 182 -1.32 8.43 -14.72
C PHE A 182 -2.55 9.14 -14.16
N SER A 183 -2.41 9.61 -12.91
CA SER A 183 -3.42 10.39 -12.21
C SER A 183 -2.85 11.73 -11.74
N LEU A 184 -3.69 12.75 -11.65
CA LEU A 184 -3.36 14.12 -11.21
C LEU A 184 -3.68 14.31 -9.72
N ALA A 185 -4.65 13.57 -9.20
CA ALA A 185 -5.10 13.63 -7.82
C ALA A 185 -5.79 12.32 -7.40
N LEU A 186 -6.03 12.18 -6.11
CA LEU A 186 -6.90 11.16 -5.54
C LEU A 186 -7.85 11.76 -4.51
N GLU A 187 -8.94 11.03 -4.24
CA GLU A 187 -9.84 11.26 -3.10
C GLU A 187 -9.74 10.08 -2.13
N ALA A 188 -9.68 10.41 -0.84
CA ALA A 188 -9.76 9.47 0.27
C ALA A 188 -10.88 9.94 1.21
N GLY A 189 -12.00 9.21 1.26
CA GLY A 189 -13.22 9.63 1.99
C GLY A 189 -13.08 9.50 3.51
N HIS A 190 -12.18 8.65 3.98
CA HIS A 190 -11.89 8.47 5.41
C HIS A 190 -10.39 8.51 5.66
N MET A 191 -9.93 9.60 6.25
CA MET A 191 -8.53 9.76 6.65
C MET A 191 -8.39 9.57 8.15
N HIS A 192 -7.45 8.74 8.55
CA HIS A 192 -7.01 8.63 9.94
C HIS A 192 -5.72 9.43 10.13
N PHE A 193 -5.73 10.40 11.04
CA PHE A 193 -4.53 11.11 11.49
C PHE A 193 -4.10 10.57 12.84
N ILE A 194 -2.83 10.17 12.96
CA ILE A 194 -2.27 9.60 14.20
C ILE A 194 -2.36 10.58 15.36
N ALA A 195 -2.19 11.88 15.09
CA ALA A 195 -2.36 12.94 16.09
C ALA A 195 -3.81 13.14 16.56
N GLY A 196 -4.80 12.55 15.86
CA GLY A 196 -6.23 12.73 16.08
C GLY A 196 -6.85 13.79 15.17
N GLU A 197 -6.06 14.70 14.62
CA GLU A 197 -6.49 15.77 13.72
C GLU A 197 -5.41 16.02 12.64
N PRO A 198 -5.79 16.58 11.47
CA PRO A 198 -4.83 16.98 10.46
C PRO A 198 -3.97 18.17 10.92
N PRO A 199 -2.76 18.35 10.35
CA PRO A 199 -1.88 19.49 10.68
C PRO A 199 -2.51 20.85 10.40
N ALA A 200 -3.27 20.94 9.29
CA ALA A 200 -4.01 22.13 8.86
C ALA A 200 -5.14 21.70 7.89
N PRO A 201 -6.10 22.60 7.57
CA PRO A 201 -7.11 22.33 6.53
C PRO A 201 -6.51 22.12 5.15
N GLU A 202 -5.39 22.77 4.82
CA GLU A 202 -4.59 22.59 3.62
C GLU A 202 -3.11 22.59 3.99
N PHE A 203 -2.33 21.65 3.45
CA PHE A 203 -0.90 21.55 3.72
C PHE A 203 -0.16 20.75 2.64
N ASP A 204 1.14 21.05 2.53
CA ASP A 204 2.05 20.30 1.66
C ASP A 204 2.78 19.24 2.50
N CYS A 205 2.93 18.06 1.94
CA CYS A 205 3.66 16.97 2.57
C CYS A 205 4.17 15.98 1.52
N THR A 206 4.61 14.80 1.93
CA THR A 206 4.88 13.70 1.02
C THR A 206 3.89 12.56 1.24
N ALA A 207 3.61 11.79 0.19
CA ALA A 207 2.70 10.66 0.23
C ALA A 207 3.32 9.39 -0.35
N LYS A 208 2.80 8.25 0.10
CA LYS A 208 3.02 6.93 -0.54
C LYS A 208 1.68 6.28 -0.82
N PHE A 209 1.54 5.72 -2.01
CA PHE A 209 0.35 4.98 -2.46
C PHE A 209 0.60 3.47 -2.50
N ARG A 210 1.85 3.06 -2.24
CA ARG A 210 2.32 1.67 -2.14
C ARG A 210 3.50 1.58 -1.19
N TYR A 211 3.63 0.48 -0.50
CA TYR A 211 4.65 0.24 0.53
C TYR A 211 6.10 0.58 0.10
N ARG A 212 6.51 0.17 -1.10
CA ARG A 212 7.90 0.36 -1.59
C ARG A 212 8.06 1.53 -2.56
N GLN A 213 7.07 2.41 -2.64
CA GLN A 213 7.15 3.60 -3.46
C GLN A 213 8.08 4.63 -2.82
N SER A 214 8.75 5.43 -3.65
CA SER A 214 9.42 6.66 -3.21
C SER A 214 8.37 7.67 -2.71
N ASP A 215 8.80 8.59 -1.89
CA ASP A 215 7.95 9.69 -1.44
C ASP A 215 7.58 10.59 -2.61
N VAL A 216 6.30 10.92 -2.70
CA VAL A 216 5.73 11.80 -3.73
C VAL A 216 5.31 13.11 -3.07
N PRO A 217 5.84 14.27 -3.50
CA PRO A 217 5.36 15.57 -3.03
C PRO A 217 3.90 15.79 -3.42
N VAL A 218 3.07 16.20 -2.45
CA VAL A 218 1.63 16.39 -2.63
C VAL A 218 1.12 17.60 -1.87
N HIS A 219 0.02 18.16 -2.38
CA HIS A 219 -0.83 19.11 -1.67
C HIS A 219 -2.08 18.38 -1.17
N VAL A 220 -2.42 18.55 0.10
CA VAL A 220 -3.57 17.92 0.76
C VAL A 220 -4.59 18.98 1.14
N SER A 221 -5.86 18.80 0.72
CA SER A 221 -6.99 19.61 1.13
C SER A 221 -7.99 18.73 1.87
N ILE A 222 -8.35 19.12 3.11
CA ILE A 222 -9.24 18.34 3.99
C ILE A 222 -10.69 18.67 3.68
N HIS A 223 -11.54 17.66 3.57
CA HIS A 223 -12.98 17.78 3.31
C HIS A 223 -13.76 16.82 4.21
N GLY A 224 -14.35 17.33 5.30
CA GLY A 224 -15.05 16.48 6.28
C GLY A 224 -14.09 15.46 6.92
N GLU A 225 -14.41 14.18 6.80
CA GLU A 225 -13.57 13.08 7.30
C GLU A 225 -12.50 12.60 6.29
N GLY A 226 -12.52 13.15 5.08
CA GLY A 226 -11.64 12.77 4.00
C GLY A 226 -10.73 13.89 3.52
N CYS A 227 -10.01 13.62 2.43
CA CYS A 227 -9.17 14.61 1.79
C CYS A 227 -9.05 14.37 0.29
N ARG A 228 -8.75 15.46 -0.43
CA ARG A 228 -8.18 15.44 -1.76
C ARG A 228 -6.66 15.55 -1.67
N VAL A 229 -5.96 14.67 -2.37
CA VAL A 229 -4.49 14.71 -2.48
C VAL A 229 -4.13 15.00 -3.93
N THR A 230 -3.59 16.18 -4.19
CA THR A 230 -3.18 16.65 -5.52
C THR A 230 -1.67 16.41 -5.70
N PHE A 231 -1.28 15.80 -6.80
CA PHE A 231 0.12 15.48 -7.08
C PHE A 231 0.82 16.66 -7.75
N MET A 232 2.07 16.93 -7.37
CA MET A 232 2.88 17.98 -8.02
C MET A 232 3.25 17.60 -9.46
N GLN A 233 3.28 16.31 -9.76
CA GLN A 233 3.44 15.75 -11.10
C GLN A 233 2.52 14.52 -11.23
N PRO A 234 2.08 14.17 -12.46
CA PRO A 234 1.21 13.02 -12.66
C PRO A 234 1.83 11.74 -12.08
N GLU A 235 1.08 11.02 -11.26
CA GLU A 235 1.54 9.82 -10.58
C GLU A 235 1.02 8.55 -11.23
N ARG A 236 1.94 7.58 -11.38
CA ARG A 236 1.69 6.34 -12.11
C ARG A 236 0.92 5.32 -11.29
N ALA A 237 -0.16 4.81 -11.86
CA ALA A 237 -0.91 3.63 -11.37
C ALA A 237 -1.40 3.77 -9.91
N VAL A 238 -1.84 4.95 -9.52
CA VAL A 238 -2.56 5.15 -8.27
C VAL A 238 -3.87 4.36 -8.36
N THR A 239 -4.11 3.52 -7.35
CA THR A 239 -5.16 2.48 -7.46
C THR A 239 -6.18 2.62 -6.34
N PRO A 240 -7.48 2.82 -6.64
CA PRO A 240 -8.55 2.73 -5.65
C PRO A 240 -8.51 1.41 -4.87
N GLY A 241 -8.81 1.49 -3.57
CA GLY A 241 -8.71 0.36 -2.65
C GLY A 241 -7.31 0.16 -2.04
N GLN A 242 -6.28 0.83 -2.54
CA GLN A 242 -4.99 0.95 -1.84
C GLN A 242 -5.07 2.07 -0.79
N TRP A 243 -4.05 2.17 0.05
CA TRP A 243 -3.94 3.25 1.03
C TRP A 243 -3.06 4.37 0.50
N VAL A 244 -3.44 5.61 0.79
CA VAL A 244 -2.55 6.76 0.80
C VAL A 244 -2.05 6.96 2.23
N VAL A 245 -0.74 7.10 2.40
CA VAL A 245 -0.11 7.39 3.68
C VAL A 245 0.70 8.66 3.55
N LEU A 246 0.45 9.62 4.45
CA LEU A 246 1.01 10.96 4.45
C LEU A 246 2.19 11.06 5.43
N TYR A 247 3.21 11.82 5.06
CA TYR A 247 4.42 12.00 5.85
C TYR A 247 4.88 13.45 5.83
N ASP A 248 5.33 13.93 6.99
CA ASP A 248 6.10 15.17 7.12
C ASP A 248 7.51 14.79 7.59
N GLY A 249 8.47 14.82 6.66
CA GLY A 249 9.81 14.31 6.90
C GLY A 249 9.82 12.86 7.41
N GLU A 250 10.26 12.65 8.65
CA GLU A 250 10.27 11.35 9.31
C GLU A 250 8.93 10.98 9.97
N VAL A 251 8.04 11.94 10.17
CA VAL A 251 6.76 11.74 10.84
C VAL A 251 5.74 11.11 9.91
N CYS A 252 5.17 9.97 10.30
CA CYS A 252 3.98 9.42 9.66
C CYS A 252 2.74 10.12 10.20
N LEU A 253 2.10 10.95 9.40
CA LEU A 253 0.92 11.72 9.79
C LEU A 253 -0.32 10.86 9.92
N GLY A 254 -0.44 9.82 9.10
CA GLY A 254 -1.59 8.94 9.02
C GLY A 254 -1.89 8.50 7.61
N GLY A 255 -3.10 8.00 7.37
CA GLY A 255 -3.48 7.53 6.04
C GLY A 255 -4.94 7.08 5.97
N GLY A 256 -5.37 6.74 4.76
CA GLY A 256 -6.71 6.26 4.50
C GLY A 256 -6.81 5.50 3.17
N PRO A 257 -7.94 4.81 2.92
CA PRO A 257 -8.18 4.15 1.65
C PRO A 257 -8.40 5.18 0.54
N ILE A 258 -7.85 4.90 -0.62
CA ILE A 258 -8.09 5.66 -1.84
C ILE A 258 -9.43 5.21 -2.42
N ASP A 259 -10.40 6.13 -2.53
CA ASP A 259 -11.72 5.84 -3.08
C ASP A 259 -11.75 6.02 -4.59
N SER A 260 -11.15 7.11 -5.07
CA SER A 260 -11.09 7.42 -6.50
C SER A 260 -9.83 8.18 -6.89
N THR A 261 -9.60 8.29 -8.17
CA THR A 261 -8.50 9.08 -8.74
C THR A 261 -9.01 10.00 -9.83
N THR A 262 -8.35 11.14 -10.00
CA THR A 262 -8.54 12.02 -11.17
C THR A 262 -7.51 11.59 -12.21
N PRO A 263 -7.89 10.88 -13.29
CA PRO A 263 -6.94 10.42 -14.29
C PRO A 263 -6.37 11.60 -15.08
N MET A 264 -5.14 11.47 -15.54
CA MET A 264 -4.54 12.44 -16.48
C MET A 264 -5.25 12.39 -17.82
N LYS A 265 -5.72 11.19 -18.21
CA LYS A 265 -6.51 10.96 -19.41
C LYS A 265 -7.52 9.83 -19.18
N GLU A 266 -8.75 10.09 -19.59
CA GLU A 266 -9.84 9.12 -19.48
C GLU A 266 -9.67 7.93 -20.43
N ILE A 267 -10.03 6.74 -19.95
CA ILE A 267 -10.03 5.55 -20.77
C ILE A 267 -11.28 5.54 -21.65
N VAL A 268 -11.08 5.70 -22.93
CA VAL A 268 -12.15 5.61 -23.95
C VAL A 268 -11.89 4.40 -24.84
N LEU A 269 -12.71 3.36 -24.68
CA LEU A 269 -12.65 2.19 -25.55
C LEU A 269 -13.29 2.51 -26.91
N LYS A 270 -12.57 2.26 -27.97
CA LYS A 270 -13.05 2.42 -29.35
C LYS A 270 -13.54 1.07 -29.85
N ASN A 271 -14.67 1.08 -30.59
CA ASN A 271 -15.17 -0.11 -31.32
C ASN A 271 -15.59 -1.34 -30.45
N ILE A 272 -16.01 -1.13 -29.21
CA ILE A 272 -16.56 -2.19 -28.35
C ILE A 272 -17.97 -1.80 -27.84
#